data_04ca843fe4c6c3473bdb54042540e68b
#
_entry.id   04ca843fe4c6c3473bdb54042540e68b
#
_cell.length_a   1.000
_cell.length_b   1.000
_cell.length_c   1.000
_cell.angle_alpha   90.00
_cell.angle_beta   90.00
_cell.angle_gamma   90.00
#
_symmetry.space_group_name_H-M   'P 1'
#
loop_
_entity.id
_entity.type
_entity.pdbx_description
1 polymer ?
#
loop_
_entity_poly.entity_id
_entity_poly.type
_entity_poly.pdbx_seq_one_letter_code
_entity_poly.pdbx_strand_id
1 'polypeptide(L)'
;VAYIFNENELPKLVSTVPGRERIFFVSKELTDVNDMLAGIMRYAKGAASPYHYHKNCEHFYFIMEGQATVETPEGVTEVGPGDMVFIPAEERHRLRSITPLFYFEFQAPNRFQTTILDGTPADLLWEKVDGKVWVQS
;
A
#
# COMPACT_ATOMS: atom_id res chain seq x y z
N VAL A 1 -12.84 19.44 -14.36
CA VAL A 1 -13.68 18.24 -14.35
C VAL A 1 -13.28 17.36 -13.19
N ALA A 2 -14.25 17.00 -12.35
CA ALA A 2 -14.02 16.05 -11.26
C ALA A 2 -14.09 14.62 -11.78
N TYR A 3 -13.25 13.76 -11.20
CA TYR A 3 -13.35 12.31 -11.40
C TYR A 3 -14.09 11.72 -10.22
N ILE A 4 -15.07 10.87 -10.48
CA ILE A 4 -15.88 10.23 -9.46
C ILE A 4 -15.89 8.73 -9.74
N PHE A 5 -15.36 7.94 -8.80
CA PHE A 5 -15.29 6.49 -8.92
C PHE A 5 -15.90 5.82 -7.70
N ASN A 6 -16.57 4.72 -7.94
CA ASN A 6 -16.90 3.77 -6.87
C ASN A 6 -15.88 2.63 -6.94
N GLU A 7 -15.48 2.08 -5.80
CA GLU A 7 -14.48 1.00 -5.78
C GLU A 7 -14.89 -0.20 -6.62
N ASN A 8 -16.18 -0.46 -6.77
CA ASN A 8 -16.68 -1.59 -7.56
C ASN A 8 -16.51 -1.40 -9.07
N GLU A 9 -16.21 -0.19 -9.50
CA GLU A 9 -15.99 0.15 -10.92
C GLU A 9 -14.52 0.06 -11.31
N LEU A 10 -13.63 -0.07 -10.34
CA LEU A 10 -12.19 0.01 -10.53
C LEU A 10 -11.54 -1.36 -10.48
N PRO A 11 -10.40 -1.53 -11.16
CA PRO A 11 -9.66 -2.79 -11.10
C PRO A 11 -9.23 -3.11 -9.68
N LYS A 12 -9.48 -4.34 -9.24
CA LYS A 12 -8.90 -4.88 -8.02
C LYS A 12 -7.55 -5.49 -8.37
N LEU A 13 -6.54 -5.12 -7.61
CA LEU A 13 -5.20 -5.67 -7.71
C LEU A 13 -4.97 -6.61 -6.52
N VAL A 14 -4.36 -7.75 -6.78
CA VAL A 14 -3.94 -8.68 -5.73
C VAL A 14 -2.43 -8.78 -5.73
N SER A 15 -1.85 -8.86 -4.54
CA SER A 15 -0.41 -8.98 -4.40
C SER A 15 0.01 -10.43 -4.64
N THR A 16 1.20 -10.62 -5.25
CA THR A 16 1.85 -11.91 -5.28
C THR A 16 2.30 -12.36 -3.88
N VAL A 17 2.44 -11.40 -2.95
CA VAL A 17 2.54 -11.71 -1.52
C VAL A 17 1.13 -11.98 -1.02
N PRO A 18 0.82 -13.20 -0.55
CA PRO A 18 -0.55 -13.59 -0.25
C PRO A 18 -1.26 -12.70 0.77
N GLY A 19 -2.57 -12.54 0.59
CA GLY A 19 -3.44 -11.92 1.59
C GLY A 19 -3.56 -10.41 1.50
N ARG A 20 -3.05 -9.78 0.43
CA ARG A 20 -3.18 -8.34 0.26
C ARG A 20 -3.90 -8.01 -1.04
N GLU A 21 -4.82 -7.06 -0.99
CA GLU A 21 -5.46 -6.52 -2.18
C GLU A 21 -5.52 -5.00 -2.14
N ARG A 22 -5.60 -4.39 -3.31
CA ARG A 22 -5.53 -2.94 -3.47
C ARG A 22 -6.44 -2.46 -4.58
N ILE A 23 -7.01 -1.28 -4.40
CA ILE A 23 -7.73 -0.55 -5.44
C ILE A 23 -7.19 0.88 -5.45
N PHE A 24 -6.72 1.33 -6.63
CA PHE A 24 -6.31 2.73 -6.80
C PHE A 24 -7.50 3.58 -7.19
N PHE A 25 -7.58 4.78 -6.64
CA PHE A 25 -8.54 5.82 -7.01
C PHE A 25 -7.89 6.97 -7.74
N VAL A 26 -6.65 7.30 -7.39
CA VAL A 26 -5.86 8.34 -8.03
C VAL A 26 -4.55 7.74 -8.49
N SER A 27 -4.29 7.82 -9.80
CA SER A 27 -3.07 7.30 -10.38
C SER A 27 -2.85 7.92 -11.75
N LYS A 28 -1.67 7.68 -12.33
CA LYS A 28 -1.37 8.13 -13.69
C LYS A 28 -2.38 7.60 -14.70
N GLU A 29 -2.79 6.36 -14.53
CA GLU A 29 -3.72 5.73 -15.48
C GLU A 29 -5.16 6.21 -15.34
N LEU A 30 -5.62 6.39 -14.11
CA LEU A 30 -7.02 6.71 -13.85
C LEU A 30 -7.31 8.20 -13.93
N THR A 31 -6.40 9.03 -13.48
CA THR A 31 -6.63 10.45 -13.33
C THR A 31 -5.56 11.33 -13.97
N ASP A 32 -4.58 10.72 -14.63
CA ASP A 32 -3.48 11.41 -15.33
C ASP A 32 -2.69 12.37 -14.43
N VAL A 33 -2.37 11.95 -13.21
CA VAL A 33 -1.54 12.72 -12.29
C VAL A 33 -0.23 12.00 -12.00
N ASN A 34 0.84 12.79 -11.82
CA ASN A 34 2.17 12.28 -11.48
C ASN A 34 2.58 12.59 -10.05
N ASP A 35 1.81 13.42 -9.37
CA ASP A 35 2.20 13.98 -8.07
C ASP A 35 1.69 13.16 -6.90
N MET A 36 0.75 12.26 -7.14
CA MET A 36 0.16 11.45 -6.07
C MET A 36 -0.35 10.11 -6.56
N LEU A 37 -0.44 9.19 -5.63
CA LEU A 37 -1.06 7.89 -5.79
C LEU A 37 -1.91 7.67 -4.54
N ALA A 38 -3.19 7.35 -4.73
CA ALA A 38 -4.09 7.14 -3.60
C ALA A 38 -5.02 5.97 -3.85
N GLY A 39 -5.34 5.26 -2.79
CA GLY A 39 -6.23 4.12 -2.87
C GLY A 39 -6.51 3.48 -1.54
N ILE A 40 -7.11 2.32 -1.58
CA ILE A 40 -7.43 1.52 -0.41
C ILE A 40 -6.72 0.18 -0.48
N MET A 41 -6.43 -0.36 0.70
CA MET A 41 -5.78 -1.67 0.88
C MET A 41 -6.60 -2.51 1.85
N ARG A 42 -6.68 -3.79 1.55
CA ARG A 42 -7.23 -4.78 2.49
C ARG A 42 -6.22 -5.90 2.67
N TYR A 43 -6.00 -6.29 3.93
CA TYR A 43 -5.14 -7.42 4.29
C TYR A 43 -5.98 -8.49 4.96
N ALA A 44 -5.76 -9.73 4.60
CA ALA A 44 -6.23 -10.85 5.38
C ALA A 44 -5.48 -10.90 6.72
N LYS A 45 -6.05 -11.56 7.71
CA LYS A 45 -5.40 -11.76 9.01
C LYS A 45 -4.00 -12.33 8.83
N GLY A 46 -3.00 -11.71 9.44
CA GLY A 46 -1.62 -12.17 9.43
C GLY A 46 -0.84 -11.82 8.16
N ALA A 47 -1.46 -11.22 7.17
CA ALA A 47 -0.75 -10.78 5.97
C ALA A 47 0.17 -9.61 6.29
N ALA A 48 1.27 -9.49 5.55
CA ALA A 48 2.26 -8.45 5.76
C ALA A 48 2.84 -7.95 4.45
N SER A 49 3.22 -6.67 4.43
CA SER A 49 4.11 -6.18 3.40
C SER A 49 5.53 -6.73 3.62
N PRO A 50 6.39 -6.75 2.60
CA PRO A 50 7.81 -6.99 2.83
C PRO A 50 8.40 -5.90 3.73
N TYR A 51 9.51 -6.19 4.39
CA TYR A 51 10.31 -5.14 5.02
C TYR A 51 11.06 -4.41 3.93
N HIS A 52 10.77 -3.12 3.74
CA HIS A 52 11.20 -2.37 2.56
C HIS A 52 11.26 -0.88 2.82
N TYR A 53 11.79 -0.13 1.85
CA TYR A 53 11.68 1.32 1.83
C TYR A 53 11.49 1.81 0.39
N HIS A 54 10.99 3.04 0.26
CA HIS A 54 10.83 3.72 -1.02
C HIS A 54 11.74 4.93 -1.08
N LYS A 55 12.43 5.09 -2.22
CA LYS A 55 13.19 6.31 -2.48
C LYS A 55 12.27 7.40 -3.00
N ASN A 56 12.53 8.64 -2.58
CA ASN A 56 11.86 9.83 -3.10
C ASN A 56 10.33 9.79 -3.00
N CYS A 57 9.81 9.05 -2.05
CA CYS A 57 8.37 8.91 -1.88
C CYS A 57 8.03 8.93 -0.40
N GLU A 58 7.08 9.79 -0.06
CA GLU A 58 6.48 9.82 1.26
C GLU A 58 5.10 9.23 1.16
N HIS A 59 4.65 8.53 2.19
CA HIS A 59 3.31 8.01 2.19
C HIS A 59 2.73 7.94 3.60
N PHE A 60 1.40 7.89 3.66
CA PHE A 60 0.73 7.63 4.92
C PHE A 60 -0.38 6.59 4.72
N TYR A 61 -0.71 5.94 5.83
CA TYR A 61 -1.85 5.05 5.93
C TYR A 61 -2.79 5.61 6.98
N PHE A 62 -4.08 5.63 6.68
CA PHE A 62 -5.11 5.92 7.66
C PHE A 62 -5.91 4.64 7.89
N ILE A 63 -5.84 4.10 9.12
CA ILE A 63 -6.47 2.82 9.45
C ILE A 63 -7.97 3.03 9.63
N MET A 64 -8.75 2.33 8.83
CA MET A 64 -10.22 2.39 8.86
C MET A 64 -10.80 1.27 9.73
N GLU A 65 -10.28 0.05 9.57
CA GLU A 65 -10.76 -1.13 10.30
C GLU A 65 -9.59 -2.08 10.58
N GLY A 66 -9.64 -2.76 11.71
CA GLY A 66 -8.68 -3.78 12.07
C GLY A 66 -7.50 -3.27 12.87
N GLN A 67 -6.66 -4.21 13.32
CA GLN A 67 -5.46 -3.96 14.10
C GLN A 67 -4.25 -4.43 13.32
N ALA A 68 -3.15 -3.69 13.43
CA ALA A 68 -1.91 -4.01 12.72
C ALA A 68 -0.71 -3.61 13.55
N THR A 69 0.48 -4.07 13.14
CA THR A 69 1.75 -3.58 13.66
C THR A 69 2.53 -2.90 12.56
N VAL A 70 3.21 -1.82 12.90
CA VAL A 70 4.19 -1.14 12.06
C VAL A 70 5.57 -1.39 12.63
N GLU A 71 6.42 -2.02 11.85
CA GLU A 71 7.82 -2.25 12.21
C GLU A 71 8.69 -1.23 11.50
N THR A 72 9.56 -0.57 12.25
CA THR A 72 10.59 0.35 11.76
C THR A 72 11.90 0.03 12.47
N PRO A 73 13.03 0.69 12.13
CA PRO A 73 14.27 0.50 12.89
C PRO A 73 14.17 0.83 14.38
N GLU A 74 13.19 1.67 14.78
CA GLU A 74 12.99 2.00 16.19
C GLU A 74 12.17 0.96 16.95
N GLY A 75 11.59 -0.01 16.27
CA GLY A 75 10.82 -1.06 16.93
C GLY A 75 9.48 -1.33 16.26
N VAL A 76 8.57 -1.93 17.00
CA VAL A 76 7.25 -2.35 16.53
C VAL A 76 6.19 -1.60 17.32
N THR A 77 5.26 -0.97 16.60
CA THR A 77 4.14 -0.22 17.20
C THR A 77 2.82 -0.80 16.73
N GLU A 78 1.90 -1.04 17.63
CA GLU A 78 0.55 -1.46 17.29
C GLU A 78 -0.30 -0.24 16.93
N VAL A 79 -1.11 -0.38 15.87
CA VAL A 79 -2.02 0.65 15.37
C VAL A 79 -3.41 0.06 15.13
N GLY A 80 -4.42 0.92 15.16
CA GLY A 80 -5.81 0.53 14.95
C GLY A 80 -6.64 1.66 14.35
N PRO A 81 -7.97 1.49 14.29
CA PRO A 81 -8.85 2.45 13.63
C PRO A 81 -8.66 3.87 14.14
N GLY A 82 -8.55 4.81 13.22
CA GLY A 82 -8.31 6.22 13.53
C GLY A 82 -6.85 6.61 13.63
N ASP A 83 -5.93 5.65 13.60
CA ASP A 83 -4.50 5.95 13.59
C ASP A 83 -4.03 6.28 12.19
N MET A 84 -3.14 7.26 12.11
CA MET A 84 -2.41 7.61 10.90
C MET A 84 -0.95 7.23 11.06
N VAL A 85 -0.42 6.53 10.06
CA VAL A 85 1.00 6.16 10.00
C VAL A 85 1.64 6.94 8.86
N PHE A 86 2.58 7.82 9.18
CA PHE A 86 3.33 8.55 8.17
C PHE A 86 4.72 7.95 8.02
N ILE A 87 5.09 7.60 6.79
CA ILE A 87 6.40 7.04 6.47
C ILE A 87 7.16 8.03 5.60
N PRO A 88 8.22 8.67 6.15
CA PRO A 88 9.09 9.53 5.35
C PRO A 88 9.79 8.75 4.24
N ALA A 89 10.30 9.47 3.24
CA ALA A 89 11.13 8.87 2.22
C ALA A 89 12.30 8.11 2.84
N GLU A 90 12.61 6.95 2.30
CA GLU A 90 13.70 6.06 2.70
C GLU A 90 13.54 5.40 4.08
N GLU A 91 12.45 5.65 4.79
CA GLU A 91 12.20 4.97 6.07
C GLU A 91 11.87 3.50 5.83
N ARG A 92 12.64 2.62 6.47
CA ARG A 92 12.44 1.17 6.40
C ARG A 92 11.22 0.79 7.22
N HIS A 93 10.36 -0.05 6.67
CA HIS A 93 9.11 -0.39 7.35
C HIS A 93 8.48 -1.68 6.85
N ARG A 94 7.61 -2.22 7.69
CA ARG A 94 6.71 -3.33 7.40
C ARG A 94 5.39 -3.10 8.13
N LEU A 95 4.30 -3.36 7.42
CA LEU A 95 2.96 -3.37 8.00
C LEU A 95 2.46 -4.81 8.02
N ARG A 96 2.02 -5.28 9.18
CA ARG A 96 1.47 -6.63 9.37
C ARG A 96 0.11 -6.55 10.03
N SER A 97 -0.90 -7.21 9.45
CA SER A 97 -2.22 -7.25 10.07
C SER A 97 -2.27 -8.25 11.22
N ILE A 98 -2.91 -7.85 12.31
CA ILE A 98 -3.23 -8.73 13.44
C ILE A 98 -4.63 -9.32 13.21
N THR A 99 -5.56 -8.48 12.79
CA THR A 99 -6.91 -8.86 12.37
C THR A 99 -7.10 -8.42 10.92
N PRO A 100 -8.15 -8.84 10.22
CA PRO A 100 -8.40 -8.30 8.88
C PRO A 100 -8.32 -6.78 8.89
N LEU A 101 -7.59 -6.22 7.94
CA LEU A 101 -7.21 -4.80 7.94
C LEU A 101 -7.76 -4.09 6.71
N PHE A 102 -8.24 -2.88 6.91
CA PHE A 102 -8.67 -2.00 5.84
C PHE A 102 -8.12 -0.60 6.11
N TYR A 103 -7.39 -0.03 5.16
CA TYR A 103 -6.84 1.31 5.30
C TYR A 103 -6.82 2.08 3.98
N PHE A 104 -6.82 3.39 4.11
CA PHE A 104 -6.58 4.32 3.01
C PHE A 104 -5.10 4.63 2.93
N GLU A 105 -4.55 4.62 1.71
CA GLU A 105 -3.15 4.91 1.45
C GLU A 105 -3.01 6.08 0.49
N PHE A 106 -2.06 6.96 0.79
CA PHE A 106 -1.70 8.08 -0.06
C PHE A 106 -0.18 8.12 -0.20
N GLN A 107 0.31 8.31 -1.41
CA GLN A 107 1.73 8.40 -1.73
C GLN A 107 1.99 9.63 -2.60
N ALA A 108 3.11 10.30 -2.37
CA ALA A 108 3.54 11.47 -3.15
C ALA A 108 5.07 11.48 -3.26
N PRO A 109 5.60 11.58 -4.48
CA PRO A 109 4.91 11.45 -5.76
C PRO A 109 4.50 10.00 -6.06
N ASN A 110 3.87 9.75 -7.22
CA ASN A 110 3.51 8.40 -7.61
C ASN A 110 4.68 7.64 -8.28
N ARG A 111 5.83 8.25 -8.41
CA ARG A 111 7.06 7.64 -8.94
C ARG A 111 8.01 7.36 -7.80
N PHE A 112 8.29 6.09 -7.57
CA PHE A 112 9.18 5.69 -6.50
C PHE A 112 9.84 4.36 -6.84
N GLN A 113 10.96 4.09 -6.19
CA GLN A 113 11.65 2.82 -6.27
C GLN A 113 11.53 2.12 -4.93
N THR A 114 11.20 0.83 -4.96
CA THR A 114 11.10 0.02 -3.75
C THR A 114 12.33 -0.86 -3.63
N THR A 115 12.94 -0.85 -2.44
CA THR A 115 14.02 -1.76 -2.08
C THR A 115 13.53 -2.70 -0.99
N ILE A 116 13.57 -4.00 -1.25
CA ILE A 116 13.12 -5.04 -0.33
C ILE A 116 14.32 -5.57 0.45
N LEU A 117 14.17 -5.68 1.77
CA LEU A 117 15.26 -5.93 2.70
C LEU A 117 15.21 -7.30 3.37
N ASP A 118 14.11 -8.04 3.25
CA ASP A 118 13.89 -9.30 3.99
C ASP A 118 14.01 -10.55 3.15
N GLY A 119 14.51 -10.44 1.92
CA GLY A 119 14.64 -11.56 1.00
C GLY A 119 13.35 -11.99 0.32
N THR A 120 12.24 -11.32 0.58
CA THR A 120 11.01 -11.51 -0.19
C THR A 120 11.32 -11.26 -1.66
N PRO A 121 10.84 -12.09 -2.60
CA PRO A 121 11.04 -11.82 -4.03
C PRO A 121 10.69 -10.38 -4.39
N ALA A 122 11.57 -9.74 -5.18
CA ALA A 122 11.58 -8.29 -5.40
C ALA A 122 10.45 -7.82 -6.30
N ASP A 123 9.29 -8.31 -6.09
CA ASP A 123 8.15 -7.93 -6.88
C ASP A 123 7.02 -7.54 -5.95
N LEU A 124 6.89 -6.27 -5.82
CA LEU A 124 5.61 -5.71 -5.50
C LEU A 124 4.78 -5.76 -6.77
N LEU A 125 4.80 -6.93 -7.42
CA LEU A 125 3.93 -7.21 -8.54
C LEU A 125 2.51 -7.28 -8.03
N TRP A 126 1.67 -6.45 -8.62
CA TRP A 126 0.25 -6.45 -8.38
C TRP A 126 -0.45 -6.91 -9.64
N GLU A 127 -1.21 -7.99 -9.53
CA GLU A 127 -2.01 -8.51 -10.64
C GLU A 127 -3.43 -7.98 -10.54
N LYS A 128 -3.97 -7.55 -11.68
CA LYS A 128 -5.42 -7.35 -11.77
C LYS A 128 -6.11 -8.69 -11.69
N VAL A 129 -7.31 -8.71 -11.14
CA VAL A 129 -8.12 -9.93 -11.06
C VAL A 129 -8.35 -10.53 -12.46
N ASP A 130 -8.30 -9.71 -13.52
CA ASP A 130 -8.41 -10.14 -14.91
C ASP A 130 -7.08 -10.66 -15.51
N GLY A 131 -6.03 -10.78 -14.70
CA GLY A 131 -4.73 -11.33 -15.11
C GLY A 131 -3.71 -10.34 -15.62
N LYS A 132 -4.02 -9.05 -15.69
CA LYS A 132 -3.02 -8.02 -16.03
C LYS A 132 -2.11 -7.72 -14.85
N VAL A 133 -0.82 -7.63 -15.13
CA VAL A 133 0.21 -7.42 -14.11
C VAL A 133 0.61 -5.96 -14.01
N TRP A 134 0.72 -5.47 -12.79
CA TRP A 134 1.24 -4.15 -12.47
C TRP A 134 2.51 -4.28 -11.67
N VAL A 135 3.52 -3.52 -12.06
CA VAL A 135 4.76 -3.42 -11.30
C VAL A 135 4.74 -2.11 -10.54
N GLN A 136 4.89 -2.22 -9.23
CA GLN A 136 5.01 -1.08 -8.34
C GLN A 136 6.49 -0.95 -7.99
N SER A 137 7.13 0.02 -8.56
CA SER A 137 8.57 0.24 -8.37
C SER A 137 8.83 1.44 -7.47
#